data_b7711bde17e85e4b58a589df55acf98f
#
_entry.id   b7711bde17e85e4b58a589df55acf98f
#
_cell.length_a   1.000
_cell.length_b   1.000
_cell.length_c   1.000
_cell.angle_alpha   90.00
_cell.angle_beta   90.00
_cell.angle_gamma   90.00
#
_symmetry.space_group_name_H-M   'P 1'
#
loop_
_entity.id
_entity.type
_entity.pdbx_description
1 polymer ?
#
loop_
_entity_poly.entity_id
_entity_poly.type
_entity_poly.pdbx_seq_one_letter_code
_entity_poly.pdbx_strand_id
1 'polypeptide(L)'
;VRDNTDLKGGIITSSQSAEDKGKNLFQTATLTHSDIQNHSRYEGKSFGIGGSFDLNGGWDGTVTDKQGRPTDRISLAAGYGSDSDSQSSITKSGINTRNIHITDEAGQLARTGRTAKETEARIYTGIDTETADQHSGRLKNSFDKDAVAKEINLQREVTKEFGRNATQAVAAVADKLGNTQSYERYQEARTLLEAELQNTDSEAEKAAFRASLGQVNAYLAENQSRYDTWKE
;
A
#
# COMPACT_ATOMS: atom_id res chain seq x y z
N VAL A 1 22.45 16.42 -36.85
CA VAL A 1 22.80 17.26 -35.70
C VAL A 1 24.31 17.46 -35.68
N ARG A 2 24.77 18.69 -35.43
CA ARG A 2 26.23 19.00 -35.46
C ARG A 2 26.98 18.49 -34.23
N ASP A 3 26.31 18.48 -33.11
CA ASP A 3 26.88 18.13 -31.80
C ASP A 3 26.34 16.81 -31.31
N ASN A 4 26.19 16.64 -29.99
CA ASN A 4 25.63 15.46 -29.39
C ASN A 4 24.12 15.42 -29.53
N THR A 5 23.59 14.25 -29.82
CA THR A 5 22.18 13.92 -29.58
C THR A 5 22.08 13.11 -28.31
N ASP A 6 21.23 13.55 -27.37
CA ASP A 6 20.94 12.82 -26.13
C ASP A 6 19.47 12.39 -26.12
N LEU A 7 19.23 11.08 -26.11
CA LEU A 7 17.91 10.51 -26.03
C LEU A 7 17.68 9.94 -24.64
N LYS A 8 16.81 10.58 -23.86
CA LYS A 8 16.40 10.11 -22.57
C LYS A 8 14.91 9.75 -22.59
N GLY A 9 14.62 8.44 -22.67
CA GLY A 9 13.26 7.96 -22.82
C GLY A 9 12.58 8.46 -24.11
N GLY A 10 13.35 8.68 -25.16
CA GLY A 10 12.89 9.24 -26.41
C GLY A 10 13.08 8.29 -27.58
N ILE A 11 12.09 8.21 -28.46
CA ILE A 11 12.16 7.42 -29.69
C ILE A 11 12.10 8.35 -30.90
N ILE A 12 13.08 8.21 -31.78
CA ILE A 12 13.04 8.79 -33.10
C ILE A 12 12.54 7.71 -34.05
N THR A 13 11.35 7.89 -34.57
CA THR A 13 10.66 6.85 -35.36
C THR A 13 10.05 7.40 -36.64
N SER A 14 9.88 6.51 -37.58
CA SER A 14 9.20 6.72 -38.84
C SER A 14 8.24 5.56 -39.13
N SER A 15 7.47 5.65 -40.22
CA SER A 15 6.65 4.52 -40.66
C SER A 15 7.54 3.39 -41.18
N GLN A 16 7.06 2.15 -41.06
CA GLN A 16 7.73 0.99 -41.63
C GLN A 16 7.94 1.14 -43.12
N SER A 17 6.99 1.72 -43.86
CA SER A 17 7.12 2.00 -45.29
C SER A 17 8.25 2.97 -45.66
N ALA A 18 8.57 3.92 -44.77
CA ALA A 18 9.70 4.84 -45.00
C ALA A 18 11.05 4.13 -44.77
N GLU A 19 11.12 3.26 -43.78
CA GLU A 19 12.30 2.43 -43.50
C GLU A 19 12.55 1.44 -44.64
N ASP A 20 11.54 0.72 -45.12
CA ASP A 20 11.63 -0.25 -46.19
C ASP A 20 12.12 0.40 -47.53
N LYS A 21 11.80 1.67 -47.72
CA LYS A 21 12.25 2.45 -48.89
C LYS A 21 13.63 3.09 -48.69
N GLY A 22 14.29 2.88 -47.52
CA GLY A 22 15.59 3.44 -47.20
C GLY A 22 15.63 4.96 -47.19
N LYS A 23 14.51 5.64 -46.91
CA LYS A 23 14.38 7.11 -46.96
C LYS A 23 14.82 7.80 -45.66
N ASN A 24 15.02 7.03 -44.60
CA ASN A 24 15.44 7.58 -43.31
C ASN A 24 16.93 7.68 -43.20
N LEU A 25 17.41 8.77 -42.65
CA LEU A 25 18.77 8.99 -42.28
C LEU A 25 18.82 9.75 -40.97
N PHE A 26 19.50 9.20 -39.99
CA PHE A 26 19.84 9.91 -38.77
C PHE A 26 21.35 10.16 -38.70
N GLN A 27 21.74 11.40 -38.57
CA GLN A 27 23.16 11.78 -38.50
C GLN A 27 23.42 12.73 -37.34
N THR A 28 24.41 12.42 -36.54
CA THR A 28 24.87 13.26 -35.41
C THR A 28 26.35 13.09 -35.20
N ALA A 29 27.01 14.06 -34.53
CA ALA A 29 28.42 13.91 -34.19
C ALA A 29 28.63 12.80 -33.15
N THR A 30 27.90 12.87 -32.04
CA THR A 30 27.89 11.83 -31.00
C THR A 30 26.47 11.53 -30.56
N LEU A 31 26.23 10.34 -29.96
CA LEU A 31 24.93 9.90 -29.49
C LEU A 31 25.02 9.31 -28.08
N THR A 32 24.24 9.86 -27.17
CA THR A 32 24.02 9.29 -25.85
C THR A 32 22.55 8.90 -25.71
N HIS A 33 22.27 7.86 -24.95
CA HIS A 33 20.91 7.45 -24.67
C HIS A 33 20.77 6.80 -23.31
N SER A 34 19.59 6.95 -22.71
CA SER A 34 19.18 6.26 -21.48
C SER A 34 17.68 6.06 -21.46
N ASP A 35 17.25 4.96 -20.89
CA ASP A 35 15.84 4.69 -20.64
C ASP A 35 15.37 5.45 -19.39
N ILE A 36 14.07 5.69 -19.28
CA ILE A 36 13.45 6.25 -18.07
C ILE A 36 12.72 5.13 -17.35
N GLN A 37 13.06 4.93 -16.09
CA GLN A 37 12.29 4.09 -15.18
C GLN A 37 11.11 4.90 -14.65
N ASN A 38 9.89 4.46 -15.02
CA ASN A 38 8.67 5.05 -14.51
C ASN A 38 8.19 4.25 -13.32
N HIS A 39 7.72 4.93 -12.30
CA HIS A 39 7.08 4.30 -11.16
C HIS A 39 5.93 5.17 -10.67
N SER A 40 4.89 4.50 -10.21
CA SER A 40 3.78 5.11 -9.49
C SER A 40 3.50 4.25 -8.28
N ARG A 41 3.34 4.87 -7.13
CA ARG A 41 2.97 4.19 -5.89
C ARG A 41 2.05 5.09 -5.11
N TYR A 42 1.00 4.51 -4.56
CA TYR A 42 0.24 5.14 -3.50
C TYR A 42 0.09 4.18 -2.31
N GLU A 43 -0.10 4.76 -1.15
CA GLU A 43 -0.38 4.07 0.10
C GLU A 43 -1.32 4.95 0.90
N GLY A 44 -2.45 4.39 1.30
CA GLY A 44 -3.42 5.04 2.16
C GLY A 44 -3.65 4.20 3.40
N LYS A 45 -3.68 4.84 4.57
CA LYS A 45 -4.03 4.21 5.85
C LYS A 45 -5.04 5.08 6.57
N SER A 46 -5.99 4.45 7.22
CA SER A 46 -6.93 5.12 8.10
C SER A 46 -7.09 4.33 9.38
N PHE A 47 -7.07 5.06 10.47
CA PHE A 47 -7.31 4.53 11.78
C PHE A 47 -8.41 5.33 12.47
N GLY A 48 -9.30 4.65 13.19
CA GLY A 48 -10.37 5.29 13.93
C GLY A 48 -10.62 4.58 15.26
N ILE A 49 -10.65 5.36 16.33
CA ILE A 49 -11.14 4.90 17.63
C ILE A 49 -12.57 5.40 17.77
N GLY A 50 -13.51 4.51 18.03
CA GLY A 50 -14.87 4.84 18.39
C GLY A 50 -15.13 4.38 19.83
N GLY A 51 -15.68 5.27 20.64
CA GLY A 51 -16.16 4.93 21.97
C GLY A 51 -17.60 5.39 22.14
N SER A 52 -18.44 4.63 22.78
CA SER A 52 -19.73 5.08 23.30
C SER A 52 -19.65 5.18 24.81
N PHE A 53 -20.02 6.35 25.33
CA PHE A 53 -20.24 6.55 26.74
C PHE A 53 -21.75 6.60 26.96
N ASP A 54 -22.27 5.77 27.81
CA ASP A 54 -23.65 5.93 28.25
C ASP A 54 -23.67 6.79 29.51
N LEU A 55 -24.30 7.96 29.41
CA LEU A 55 -24.44 8.91 30.50
C LEU A 55 -25.69 8.66 31.36
N ASN A 56 -26.52 7.69 31.00
CA ASN A 56 -27.78 7.41 31.68
C ASN A 56 -27.66 6.44 32.89
N GLY A 57 -26.42 6.04 33.20
CA GLY A 57 -26.18 5.19 34.38
C GLY A 57 -26.24 5.99 35.69
N GLY A 58 -26.96 5.48 36.69
CA GLY A 58 -26.96 6.03 38.05
C GLY A 58 -25.58 6.05 38.69
N TRP A 59 -25.45 6.77 39.81
CA TRP A 59 -24.20 6.93 40.56
C TRP A 59 -23.58 5.61 41.09
N ASP A 60 -24.33 4.53 41.08
CA ASP A 60 -23.89 3.18 41.47
C ASP A 60 -23.01 2.47 40.42
N GLY A 61 -22.87 3.05 39.25
CA GLY A 61 -21.99 2.51 38.24
C GLY A 61 -22.60 1.52 37.26
N THR A 62 -23.83 1.12 37.39
CA THR A 62 -24.47 0.16 36.52
C THR A 62 -25.24 0.85 35.39
N VAL A 63 -24.85 0.55 34.15
CA VAL A 63 -25.61 0.92 32.96
C VAL A 63 -26.41 -0.27 32.51
N THR A 64 -27.64 -0.08 32.18
CA THR A 64 -28.52 -1.13 31.68
C THR A 64 -28.94 -0.87 30.24
N ASP A 65 -29.06 -1.92 29.43
CA ASP A 65 -29.65 -1.83 28.09
C ASP A 65 -31.17 -1.54 28.16
N LYS A 66 -31.80 -1.42 27.01
CA LYS A 66 -33.26 -1.20 26.90
C LYS A 66 -34.11 -2.32 27.53
N GLN A 67 -33.48 -3.44 27.79
CA GLN A 67 -34.09 -4.62 28.44
C GLN A 67 -33.74 -4.73 29.93
N GLY A 68 -33.09 -3.70 30.51
CA GLY A 68 -32.71 -3.65 31.92
C GLY A 68 -31.51 -4.53 32.31
N ARG A 69 -30.72 -5.01 31.35
CA ARG A 69 -29.54 -5.84 31.60
C ARG A 69 -28.29 -4.94 31.80
N PRO A 70 -27.39 -5.26 32.76
CA PRO A 70 -26.14 -4.54 32.90
C PRO A 70 -25.35 -4.53 31.62
N THR A 71 -24.83 -3.37 31.21
CA THR A 71 -23.93 -3.21 30.07
C THR A 71 -22.69 -2.48 30.50
N ASP A 72 -21.57 -2.68 29.79
CA ASP A 72 -20.36 -1.94 30.05
C ASP A 72 -20.53 -0.45 29.67
N ARG A 73 -20.12 0.44 30.57
CA ARG A 73 -20.19 1.91 30.40
C ARG A 73 -19.33 2.42 29.25
N ILE A 74 -18.32 1.68 28.86
CA ILE A 74 -17.33 2.10 27.87
C ILE A 74 -17.21 0.97 26.86
N SER A 75 -17.65 1.24 25.65
CA SER A 75 -17.34 0.40 24.49
C SER A 75 -16.30 1.12 23.65
N LEU A 76 -15.07 0.64 23.65
CA LEU A 76 -14.02 1.11 22.76
C LEU A 76 -13.90 0.12 21.60
N ALA A 77 -14.01 0.66 20.38
CA ALA A 77 -13.76 -0.10 19.17
C ALA A 77 -12.72 0.63 18.33
N ALA A 78 -11.69 -0.07 17.93
CA ALA A 78 -10.69 0.42 16.99
C ALA A 78 -10.98 -0.14 15.60
N GLY A 79 -10.97 0.73 14.60
CA GLY A 79 -11.12 0.35 13.20
C GLY A 79 -9.87 0.73 12.42
N TYR A 80 -9.46 -0.13 11.50
CA TYR A 80 -8.32 0.07 10.61
C TYR A 80 -8.72 -0.19 9.17
N GLY A 81 -8.15 0.60 8.25
CA GLY A 81 -8.25 0.37 6.83
C GLY A 81 -6.97 0.79 6.12
N SER A 82 -6.56 0.02 5.12
CA SER A 82 -5.40 0.35 4.29
C SER A 82 -5.66 -0.03 2.83
N ASP A 83 -5.10 0.76 1.93
CA ASP A 83 -5.09 0.46 0.50
C ASP A 83 -3.77 0.95 -0.10
N SER A 84 -3.18 0.15 -1.00
CA SER A 84 -1.93 0.49 -1.67
C SER A 84 -1.84 -0.17 -3.03
N ASP A 85 -1.25 0.52 -3.99
CA ASP A 85 -0.88 -0.05 -5.29
C ASP A 85 0.44 0.52 -5.76
N SER A 86 1.15 -0.27 -6.56
CA SER A 86 2.41 0.15 -7.18
C SER A 86 2.52 -0.36 -8.61
N GLN A 87 2.92 0.53 -9.51
CA GLN A 87 3.14 0.22 -10.92
C GLN A 87 4.53 0.67 -11.33
N SER A 88 5.15 -0.08 -12.21
CA SER A 88 6.42 0.30 -12.83
C SER A 88 6.41 -0.01 -14.32
N SER A 89 7.12 0.80 -15.08
CA SER A 89 7.35 0.59 -16.50
C SER A 89 8.66 1.22 -16.93
N ILE A 90 9.05 0.99 -18.17
CA ILE A 90 10.27 1.59 -18.75
C ILE A 90 9.87 2.32 -20.03
N THR A 91 10.17 3.61 -20.10
CA THR A 91 10.15 4.34 -21.36
C THR A 91 11.52 4.19 -22.00
N LYS A 92 11.59 3.46 -23.09
CA LYS A 92 12.83 3.16 -23.79
C LYS A 92 13.25 4.29 -24.71
N SER A 93 14.57 4.42 -24.88
CA SER A 93 15.17 5.23 -25.95
C SER A 93 15.43 4.36 -27.18
N GLY A 94 15.25 4.93 -28.36
CA GLY A 94 15.51 4.18 -29.58
C GLY A 94 15.45 5.03 -30.85
N ILE A 95 16.02 4.48 -31.91
CA ILE A 95 15.93 5.02 -33.27
C ILE A 95 15.55 3.87 -34.19
N ASN A 96 14.46 3.99 -34.97
CA ASN A 96 13.97 2.87 -35.77
C ASN A 96 14.57 2.78 -37.18
N THR A 97 15.54 3.62 -37.53
CA THR A 97 16.29 3.44 -38.77
C THR A 97 17.59 2.70 -38.57
N ARG A 98 17.99 1.88 -39.53
CA ARG A 98 19.32 1.26 -39.60
C ARG A 98 20.35 2.19 -40.23
N ASN A 99 19.92 3.30 -40.86
CA ASN A 99 20.76 4.29 -41.48
C ASN A 99 21.15 5.39 -40.47
N ILE A 100 21.93 4.99 -39.49
CA ILE A 100 22.46 5.87 -38.43
C ILE A 100 23.93 6.15 -38.75
N HIS A 101 24.31 7.40 -38.66
CA HIS A 101 25.69 7.85 -38.87
C HIS A 101 26.16 8.71 -37.70
N ILE A 102 27.07 8.17 -36.90
CA ILE A 102 27.81 8.91 -35.88
C ILE A 102 29.13 9.35 -36.47
N THR A 103 29.34 10.64 -36.61
CA THR A 103 30.43 11.19 -37.41
C THR A 103 31.71 11.50 -36.63
N ASP A 104 31.67 11.56 -35.32
CA ASP A 104 32.79 11.77 -34.42
C ASP A 104 33.06 10.52 -33.58
N GLU A 105 33.84 9.60 -34.17
CA GLU A 105 34.21 8.34 -33.52
C GLU A 105 35.00 8.53 -32.23
N ALA A 106 35.95 9.47 -32.23
CA ALA A 106 36.79 9.74 -31.07
C ALA A 106 35.97 10.37 -29.92
N GLY A 107 35.11 11.33 -30.25
CA GLY A 107 34.19 11.94 -29.31
C GLY A 107 33.16 10.95 -28.76
N GLN A 108 32.68 10.06 -29.61
CA GLN A 108 31.74 9.00 -29.21
C GLN A 108 32.39 8.06 -28.19
N LEU A 109 33.59 7.57 -28.50
CA LEU A 109 34.31 6.67 -27.58
C LEU A 109 34.66 7.37 -26.25
N ALA A 110 35.15 8.61 -26.31
CA ALA A 110 35.47 9.39 -25.12
C ALA A 110 34.26 9.65 -24.23
N ARG A 111 33.09 9.88 -24.84
CA ARG A 111 31.83 10.21 -24.12
C ARG A 111 31.12 9.00 -23.52
N THR A 112 31.16 7.86 -24.22
CA THR A 112 30.33 6.71 -23.86
C THR A 112 31.12 5.44 -23.56
N GLY A 113 32.41 5.40 -23.85
CA GLY A 113 33.25 4.21 -23.81
C GLY A 113 32.90 3.17 -24.89
N ARG A 114 32.13 3.57 -25.91
CA ARG A 114 31.66 2.70 -27.01
C ARG A 114 31.96 3.32 -28.35
N THR A 115 32.23 2.49 -29.32
CA THR A 115 32.40 2.90 -30.71
C THR A 115 31.06 3.39 -31.31
N ALA A 116 31.12 4.11 -32.40
CA ALA A 116 29.92 4.52 -33.15
C ALA A 116 29.07 3.28 -33.53
N LYS A 117 29.72 2.26 -34.09
CA LYS A 117 29.04 1.01 -34.51
C LYS A 117 28.35 0.27 -33.37
N GLU A 118 28.94 0.21 -32.19
CA GLU A 118 28.33 -0.40 -31.03
C GLU A 118 27.13 0.42 -30.53
N THR A 119 27.24 1.75 -30.59
CA THR A 119 26.16 2.66 -30.21
C THR A 119 24.99 2.57 -31.19
N GLU A 120 25.25 2.57 -32.49
CA GLU A 120 24.24 2.40 -33.55
C GLU A 120 23.46 1.08 -33.40
N ALA A 121 24.19 0.00 -33.13
CA ALA A 121 23.54 -1.32 -32.90
C ALA A 121 22.67 -1.35 -31.65
N ARG A 122 23.05 -0.63 -30.60
CA ARG A 122 22.32 -0.60 -29.33
C ARG A 122 21.10 0.29 -29.35
N ILE A 123 21.16 1.41 -30.07
CA ILE A 123 20.07 2.37 -30.11
C ILE A 123 18.96 1.95 -31.09
N TYR A 124 19.26 1.02 -32.00
CA TYR A 124 18.26 0.55 -32.94
C TYR A 124 17.05 -0.07 -32.22
N THR A 125 15.86 0.33 -32.67
CA THR A 125 14.58 -0.25 -32.23
C THR A 125 13.69 -0.56 -33.42
N GLY A 126 12.89 -1.61 -33.33
CA GLY A 126 11.84 -1.91 -34.31
C GLY A 126 10.54 -1.16 -34.08
N ILE A 127 10.52 -0.18 -33.18
CA ILE A 127 9.31 0.59 -32.86
C ILE A 127 9.11 1.64 -33.92
N ASP A 128 8.02 1.55 -34.68
CA ASP A 128 7.60 2.49 -35.71
C ASP A 128 6.50 3.45 -35.23
N THR A 129 6.02 4.33 -36.09
CA THR A 129 4.96 5.29 -35.77
C THR A 129 3.63 4.61 -35.45
N GLU A 130 3.40 3.43 -35.98
CA GLU A 130 2.16 2.66 -35.80
C GLU A 130 2.15 1.96 -34.41
N THR A 131 3.32 1.63 -33.87
CA THR A 131 3.47 0.87 -32.62
C THR A 131 3.98 1.71 -31.44
N ALA A 132 4.41 2.96 -31.68
CA ALA A 132 5.04 3.82 -30.68
C ALA A 132 4.20 4.02 -29.40
N ASP A 133 2.89 4.19 -29.53
CA ASP A 133 2.00 4.37 -28.37
C ASP A 133 1.98 3.16 -27.43
N GLN A 134 2.07 1.94 -27.98
CA GLN A 134 2.09 0.69 -27.21
C GLN A 134 3.39 0.53 -26.41
N HIS A 135 4.45 1.18 -26.88
CA HIS A 135 5.79 1.13 -26.26
C HIS A 135 6.17 2.40 -25.50
N SER A 136 5.23 3.32 -25.30
CA SER A 136 5.45 4.60 -24.63
C SER A 136 5.90 4.48 -23.17
N GLY A 137 5.68 3.31 -22.55
CA GLY A 137 5.93 3.11 -21.13
C GLY A 137 4.98 3.92 -20.23
N ARG A 138 3.87 4.42 -20.77
CA ARG A 138 2.89 5.20 -19.99
C ARG A 138 2.30 4.32 -18.89
N LEU A 139 2.40 4.78 -17.64
CA LEU A 139 1.65 4.21 -16.54
C LEU A 139 0.20 4.66 -16.63
N LYS A 140 -0.73 3.73 -16.34
CA LYS A 140 -2.12 4.10 -16.12
C LYS A 140 -2.24 4.73 -14.74
N ASN A 141 -2.89 5.89 -14.66
CA ASN A 141 -3.27 6.43 -13.37
C ASN A 141 -4.40 5.57 -12.80
N SER A 142 -4.04 4.63 -11.91
CA SER A 142 -5.00 3.78 -11.19
C SER A 142 -5.45 4.41 -9.87
N PHE A 143 -4.85 5.54 -9.48
CA PHE A 143 -5.21 6.22 -8.25
C PHE A 143 -6.50 7.02 -8.43
N ASP A 144 -7.55 6.56 -7.76
CA ASP A 144 -8.79 7.29 -7.54
C ASP A 144 -8.91 7.58 -6.05
N LYS A 145 -8.72 8.85 -5.69
CA LYS A 145 -8.75 9.31 -4.29
C LYS A 145 -10.05 8.94 -3.59
N ASP A 146 -11.18 9.08 -4.27
CA ASP A 146 -12.50 8.87 -3.67
C ASP A 146 -12.78 7.37 -3.52
N ALA A 147 -12.38 6.56 -4.50
CA ALA A 147 -12.47 5.11 -4.42
C ALA A 147 -11.60 4.56 -3.29
N VAL A 148 -10.35 4.99 -3.20
CA VAL A 148 -9.40 4.60 -2.13
C VAL A 148 -9.92 5.03 -0.75
N ALA A 149 -10.40 6.28 -0.62
CA ALA A 149 -10.95 6.78 0.64
C ALA A 149 -12.21 6.00 1.07
N LYS A 150 -13.07 5.63 0.11
CA LYS A 150 -14.27 4.83 0.37
C LYS A 150 -13.90 3.43 0.84
N GLU A 151 -12.96 2.77 0.19
CA GLU A 151 -12.48 1.44 0.55
C GLU A 151 -11.87 1.42 1.95
N ILE A 152 -10.95 2.34 2.23
CA ILE A 152 -10.31 2.49 3.54
C ILE A 152 -11.33 2.78 4.64
N ASN A 153 -12.33 3.64 4.38
CA ASN A 153 -13.38 3.94 5.34
C ASN A 153 -14.28 2.72 5.58
N LEU A 154 -14.61 1.97 4.53
CA LEU A 154 -15.38 0.73 4.66
C LEU A 154 -14.65 -0.29 5.52
N GLN A 155 -13.37 -0.54 5.25
CA GLN A 155 -12.53 -1.46 6.03
C GLN A 155 -12.46 -1.02 7.49
N ARG A 156 -12.30 0.28 7.74
CA ARG A 156 -12.28 0.84 9.10
C ARG A 156 -13.58 0.61 9.85
N GLU A 157 -14.73 0.85 9.22
CA GLU A 157 -16.03 0.63 9.86
C GLU A 157 -16.31 -0.86 10.09
N VAL A 158 -15.95 -1.73 9.14
CA VAL A 158 -16.07 -3.19 9.28
C VAL A 158 -15.21 -3.70 10.44
N THR A 159 -13.95 -3.28 10.53
CA THR A 159 -13.05 -3.67 11.62
C THR A 159 -13.53 -3.14 12.98
N LYS A 160 -14.07 -1.93 13.02
CA LYS A 160 -14.65 -1.34 14.21
C LYS A 160 -15.88 -2.10 14.68
N GLU A 161 -16.82 -2.42 13.77
CA GLU A 161 -18.00 -3.22 14.09
C GLU A 161 -17.64 -4.64 14.53
N PHE A 162 -16.64 -5.26 13.87
CA PHE A 162 -16.13 -6.56 14.29
C PHE A 162 -15.56 -6.52 15.71
N GLY A 163 -14.74 -5.51 16.03
CA GLY A 163 -14.20 -5.32 17.38
C GLY A 163 -15.30 -5.14 18.42
N ARG A 164 -16.32 -4.33 18.12
CA ARG A 164 -17.46 -4.11 18.99
C ARG A 164 -18.30 -5.38 19.18
N ASN A 165 -18.59 -6.09 18.11
CA ASN A 165 -19.36 -7.33 18.14
C ASN A 165 -18.59 -8.48 18.80
N ALA A 166 -17.28 -8.55 18.61
CA ALA A 166 -16.43 -9.53 19.29
C ALA A 166 -16.45 -9.31 20.82
N THR A 167 -16.35 -8.06 21.27
CA THR A 167 -16.44 -7.71 22.70
C THR A 167 -17.83 -8.05 23.27
N GLN A 168 -18.91 -7.76 22.53
CA GLN A 168 -20.28 -8.10 22.95
C GLN A 168 -20.53 -9.61 22.89
N ALA A 169 -20.00 -10.31 21.88
CA ALA A 169 -20.13 -11.77 21.78
C ALA A 169 -19.35 -12.48 22.89
N VAL A 170 -18.17 -11.98 23.25
CA VAL A 170 -17.39 -12.49 24.38
C VAL A 170 -18.13 -12.28 25.69
N ALA A 171 -18.71 -11.10 25.92
CA ALA A 171 -19.52 -10.83 27.11
C ALA A 171 -20.77 -11.71 27.17
N ALA A 172 -21.52 -11.88 26.06
CA ALA A 172 -22.70 -12.72 25.98
C ALA A 172 -22.42 -14.23 26.11
N VAL A 173 -21.23 -14.67 25.70
CA VAL A 173 -20.75 -16.05 25.83
C VAL A 173 -20.23 -16.29 27.24
N ALA A 174 -19.60 -15.30 27.88
CA ALA A 174 -19.15 -15.33 29.26
C ALA A 174 -20.30 -15.63 30.23
N ASP A 175 -21.47 -15.03 29.97
CA ASP A 175 -22.68 -15.25 30.77
C ASP A 175 -23.31 -16.67 30.61
N LYS A 176 -23.02 -17.33 29.49
CA LYS A 176 -23.67 -18.62 29.13
C LYS A 176 -22.82 -19.86 29.35
N LEU A 177 -21.51 -19.78 29.33
CA LEU A 177 -20.59 -20.93 29.25
C LEU A 177 -19.78 -21.20 30.51
N GLY A 178 -19.98 -20.44 31.58
CA GLY A 178 -19.14 -20.54 32.77
C GLY A 178 -17.77 -19.88 32.61
N ASN A 179 -17.31 -19.39 33.72
CA ASN A 179 -16.27 -18.35 33.78
C ASN A 179 -14.85 -18.74 33.32
N THR A 180 -14.51 -20.04 33.22
CA THR A 180 -13.17 -20.52 32.82
C THR A 180 -12.86 -20.22 31.36
N GLN A 181 -13.77 -20.48 30.44
CA GLN A 181 -13.53 -20.24 29.01
C GLN A 181 -13.43 -18.74 28.66
N SER A 182 -14.12 -17.90 29.39
CA SER A 182 -14.02 -16.45 29.22
C SER A 182 -12.65 -15.96 29.61
N TYR A 183 -12.12 -16.40 30.72
CA TYR A 183 -10.80 -16.03 31.17
C TYR A 183 -9.71 -16.43 30.17
N GLU A 184 -9.76 -17.66 29.66
CA GLU A 184 -8.82 -18.16 28.64
C GLU A 184 -8.89 -17.34 27.35
N ARG A 185 -10.08 -16.96 26.90
CA ARG A 185 -10.26 -16.10 25.71
C ARG A 185 -9.69 -14.68 25.91
N TYR A 186 -9.83 -14.12 27.10
CA TYR A 186 -9.19 -12.84 27.40
C TYR A 186 -7.66 -12.96 27.45
N GLN A 187 -7.10 -14.09 27.85
CA GLN A 187 -5.67 -14.37 27.77
C GLN A 187 -5.19 -14.45 26.30
N GLU A 188 -5.96 -15.12 25.45
CA GLU A 188 -5.69 -15.17 23.99
C GLU A 188 -5.75 -13.76 23.37
N ALA A 189 -6.80 -13.00 23.68
CA ALA A 189 -6.95 -11.63 23.22
C ALA A 189 -5.78 -10.73 23.65
N ARG A 190 -5.29 -10.88 24.88
CA ARG A 190 -4.10 -10.18 25.36
C ARG A 190 -2.89 -10.50 24.51
N THR A 191 -2.64 -11.77 24.24
CA THR A 191 -1.50 -12.22 23.43
C THR A 191 -1.54 -11.64 22.00
N LEU A 192 -2.71 -11.62 21.38
CA LEU A 192 -2.90 -11.04 20.05
C LEU A 192 -2.66 -9.52 20.06
N LEU A 193 -3.22 -8.81 21.03
CA LEU A 193 -3.04 -7.36 21.16
C LEU A 193 -1.58 -6.98 21.44
N GLU A 194 -0.86 -7.78 22.23
CA GLU A 194 0.58 -7.59 22.48
C GLU A 194 1.40 -7.79 21.22
N ALA A 195 1.07 -8.80 20.39
CA ALA A 195 1.72 -9.04 19.12
C ALA A 195 1.47 -7.89 18.12
N GLU A 196 0.23 -7.41 17.99
CA GLU A 196 -0.11 -6.29 17.12
C GLU A 196 0.53 -4.99 17.57
N LEU A 197 0.64 -4.76 18.89
CA LEU A 197 1.35 -3.60 19.44
C LEU A 197 2.83 -3.57 19.06
N GLN A 198 3.46 -4.73 18.92
CA GLN A 198 4.86 -4.84 18.47
C GLN A 198 5.02 -4.68 16.96
N ASN A 199 4.00 -5.07 16.19
CA ASN A 199 4.05 -5.08 14.74
C ASN A 199 3.66 -3.75 14.08
N THR A 200 3.06 -2.83 14.84
CA THR A 200 2.66 -1.53 14.29
C THR A 200 3.70 -0.44 14.57
N ASP A 201 3.95 0.40 13.56
CA ASP A 201 4.80 1.59 13.70
C ASP A 201 3.99 2.86 14.04
N SER A 202 2.68 2.80 13.93
CA SER A 202 1.77 3.93 14.17
C SER A 202 1.56 4.20 15.66
N GLU A 203 1.92 5.39 16.13
CA GLU A 203 1.70 5.78 17.53
C GLU A 203 0.21 5.87 17.90
N ALA A 204 -0.67 6.18 16.94
CA ALA A 204 -2.12 6.18 17.16
C ALA A 204 -2.64 4.75 17.36
N GLU A 205 -2.17 3.79 16.55
CA GLU A 205 -2.50 2.36 16.71
C GLU A 205 -1.94 1.82 18.02
N LYS A 206 -0.69 2.14 18.37
CA LYS A 206 -0.10 1.76 19.64
C LYS A 206 -0.90 2.26 20.83
N ALA A 207 -1.39 3.49 20.80
CA ALA A 207 -2.22 4.05 21.85
C ALA A 207 -3.54 3.26 22.01
N ALA A 208 -4.17 2.87 20.89
CA ALA A 208 -5.39 2.09 20.92
C ALA A 208 -5.18 0.66 21.42
N PHE A 209 -4.13 -0.01 20.95
CA PHE A 209 -3.78 -1.34 21.45
C PHE A 209 -3.44 -1.31 22.96
N ARG A 210 -2.73 -0.30 23.43
CA ARG A 210 -2.46 -0.11 24.86
C ARG A 210 -3.74 0.10 25.68
N ALA A 211 -4.71 0.87 25.16
CA ALA A 211 -5.99 1.08 25.82
C ALA A 211 -6.81 -0.24 25.90
N SER A 212 -6.84 -0.99 24.81
CA SER A 212 -7.51 -2.31 24.77
C SER A 212 -6.82 -3.32 25.69
N LEU A 213 -5.49 -3.35 25.72
CA LEU A 213 -4.71 -4.16 26.67
C LEU A 213 -5.00 -3.80 28.12
N GLY A 214 -5.16 -2.51 28.43
CA GLY A 214 -5.55 -2.05 29.77
C GLY A 214 -6.86 -2.65 30.24
N GLN A 215 -7.87 -2.71 29.37
CA GLN A 215 -9.18 -3.32 29.68
C GLN A 215 -9.09 -4.83 29.84
N VAL A 216 -8.41 -5.52 28.92
CA VAL A 216 -8.19 -6.97 28.99
C VAL A 216 -7.44 -7.33 30.27
N ASN A 217 -6.38 -6.60 30.62
CA ASN A 217 -5.61 -6.84 31.84
C ASN A 217 -6.42 -6.58 33.11
N ALA A 218 -7.26 -5.54 33.12
CA ALA A 218 -8.17 -5.27 34.23
C ALA A 218 -9.13 -6.43 34.47
N TYR A 219 -9.76 -6.94 33.40
CA TYR A 219 -10.64 -8.10 33.50
C TYR A 219 -9.91 -9.35 34.00
N LEU A 220 -8.73 -9.63 33.46
CA LEU A 220 -7.93 -10.79 33.89
C LEU A 220 -7.53 -10.70 35.36
N ALA A 221 -7.12 -9.52 35.82
CA ALA A 221 -6.74 -9.29 37.22
C ALA A 221 -7.92 -9.46 38.16
N GLU A 222 -9.10 -8.93 37.81
CA GLU A 222 -10.32 -9.05 38.61
C GLU A 222 -10.82 -10.51 38.73
N ASN A 223 -10.65 -11.31 37.69
CA ASN A 223 -11.18 -12.66 37.61
C ASN A 223 -10.16 -13.77 37.88
N GLN A 224 -8.89 -13.45 38.17
CA GLN A 224 -7.81 -14.40 38.38
C GLN A 224 -8.15 -15.41 39.50
N SER A 225 -8.54 -14.95 40.69
CA SER A 225 -8.79 -15.82 41.83
C SER A 225 -10.01 -16.75 41.60
N ARG A 226 -10.99 -16.27 40.86
CA ARG A 226 -12.13 -17.09 40.45
C ARG A 226 -11.71 -18.18 39.48
N TYR A 227 -10.90 -17.84 38.51
CA TYR A 227 -10.37 -18.79 37.53
C TYR A 227 -9.55 -19.89 38.19
N ASP A 228 -8.70 -19.53 39.15
CA ASP A 228 -7.87 -20.46 39.88
C ASP A 228 -8.76 -21.46 40.68
N THR A 229 -9.82 -20.96 41.32
CA THR A 229 -10.79 -21.80 42.06
C THR A 229 -11.60 -22.74 41.16
N TRP A 230 -11.85 -22.40 39.90
CA TRP A 230 -12.57 -23.25 38.97
C TRP A 230 -11.71 -24.31 38.29
N LYS A 231 -10.41 -24.15 38.33
CA LYS A 231 -9.44 -25.06 37.72
C LYS A 231 -9.01 -26.17 38.68
N GLU A 232 -9.20 -26.00 40.00
CA GLU A 232 -9.05 -27.01 41.04
C GLU A 232 -10.29 -27.95 41.12
#